data_3166a564de5fc6145b33f6134425a82a
#
_entry.id   3166a564de5fc6145b33f6134425a82a
#
_cell.length_a   1.000
_cell.length_b   1.000
_cell.length_c   1.000
_cell.angle_alpha   90.00
_cell.angle_beta   90.00
_cell.angle_gamma   90.00
#
_symmetry.space_group_name_H-M   'P 1'
#
loop_
_entity.id
_entity.type
_entity.pdbx_description
1 polymer ?
#
loop_
_entity_poly.entity_id
_entity_poly.type
_entity_poly.pdbx_seq_one_letter_code
_entity_poly.pdbx_strand_id
1 'polypeptide(L)'
;VAAGRGLEFALQPTHTAQPDYFHKVVDCQWACPAHTPVPEYIRLIGQGRYDDAYMVNWVSNVFPGILGRTCDRPCEPACRRGRVEESNGAHPEPVAICRLKRVAADNKTAGIKARMPTIAPRNGKRVACVGAGPASLTVARDLAPLGYEVTVFDAEAKAGGFIRSQIPRFRLPESVIDEETGYILDMGVQFRNQERVDSLRALLQQGYDAVFVGSGAPRGRDLEIPGRRDIEGNIHIGIDWLASVSFGHMTSVAPRVIVLGGGNTAMDCCRSARRLGGTDVKVIVRSGFDEMKASPWEKEDTLHEGIPILNFHVPKAFEHDNGQLTAMTFEVVQAQYDAQGRRSLVPTGEPDVRVPCDVVLIAVGQENAFPWIEDDLGIAFDRWGLPQLTQGTFQSTLPQLFFGGDAAYGPKNIITAVAQGHEAAVSIDRFLHGENVRQRPAPRTNLMSTKMGIHEWSYDN
;
A
#
# COMPACT_ATOMS: atom_id res chain seq x y z
N VAL A 1 1.47 -35.25 23.25
CA VAL A 1 0.21 -34.80 23.86
C VAL A 1 0.49 -33.47 24.51
N ALA A 2 0.40 -32.36 23.76
CA ALA A 2 0.47 -31.00 24.28
C ALA A 2 -0.99 -30.52 24.47
N ALA A 3 -1.34 -30.28 25.72
CA ALA A 3 -2.61 -29.75 26.12
C ALA A 3 -2.80 -28.35 25.49
N GLY A 4 -3.72 -28.24 24.56
CA GLY A 4 -4.22 -26.97 24.07
C GLY A 4 -4.85 -26.21 25.26
N ARG A 5 -4.26 -25.08 25.63
CA ARG A 5 -4.97 -24.10 26.43
C ARG A 5 -6.05 -23.51 25.53
N GLY A 6 -7.28 -24.00 25.69
CA GLY A 6 -8.44 -23.33 25.20
C GLY A 6 -8.46 -21.93 25.80
N LEU A 7 -8.30 -20.91 24.98
CA LEU A 7 -8.76 -19.58 25.30
C LEU A 7 -10.27 -19.67 25.42
N GLU A 8 -10.77 -19.85 26.64
CA GLU A 8 -12.16 -19.55 26.97
C GLU A 8 -12.33 -18.06 26.67
N PHE A 9 -12.85 -17.77 25.48
CA PHE A 9 -13.47 -16.47 25.24
C PHE A 9 -14.72 -16.44 26.11
N ALA A 10 -14.60 -15.90 27.33
CA ALA A 10 -15.76 -15.52 28.08
C ALA A 10 -16.60 -14.63 27.18
N LEU A 11 -17.80 -15.12 26.81
CA LEU A 11 -18.79 -14.36 26.06
C LEU A 11 -19.09 -13.09 26.88
N GLN A 12 -18.43 -12.00 26.55
CA GLN A 12 -18.74 -10.71 27.15
C GLN A 12 -20.13 -10.31 26.69
N PRO A 13 -20.99 -9.81 27.59
CA PRO A 13 -22.30 -9.31 27.22
C PRO A 13 -22.15 -8.29 26.08
N THR A 14 -23.02 -8.33 25.09
CA THR A 14 -23.07 -7.37 24.00
C THR A 14 -23.23 -5.96 24.57
N HIS A 15 -22.16 -5.19 24.52
CA HIS A 15 -22.17 -3.82 25.02
C HIS A 15 -22.37 -2.85 23.86
N THR A 16 -23.63 -2.60 23.50
CA THR A 16 -24.01 -1.75 22.36
C THR A 16 -23.56 -0.30 22.52
N ALA A 17 -23.17 0.13 23.73
CA ALA A 17 -22.60 1.45 23.98
C ALA A 17 -21.08 1.51 23.67
N GLN A 18 -20.41 0.37 23.46
CA GLN A 18 -19.00 0.34 23.11
C GLN A 18 -18.81 0.27 21.59
N PRO A 19 -18.24 1.30 20.97
CA PRO A 19 -18.00 1.32 19.53
C PRO A 19 -17.23 0.11 19.00
N ASP A 20 -16.24 -0.39 19.74
CA ASP A 20 -15.45 -1.57 19.41
C ASP A 20 -16.26 -2.83 19.12
N TYR A 21 -17.40 -2.98 19.77
CA TYR A 21 -18.28 -4.12 19.55
C TYR A 21 -18.73 -4.21 18.09
N PHE A 22 -19.17 -3.08 17.52
CA PHE A 22 -19.68 -3.04 16.15
C PHE A 22 -18.58 -3.21 15.09
N HIS A 23 -17.39 -2.74 15.36
CA HIS A 23 -16.24 -2.99 14.48
C HIS A 23 -15.92 -4.48 14.37
N LYS A 24 -16.02 -5.22 15.47
CA LYS A 24 -15.74 -6.65 15.50
C LYS A 24 -16.86 -7.51 14.89
N VAL A 25 -18.07 -6.99 14.80
CA VAL A 25 -19.24 -7.72 14.26
C VAL A 25 -19.26 -7.69 12.72
N VAL A 26 -18.65 -6.68 12.09
CA VAL A 26 -18.61 -6.54 10.62
C VAL A 26 -17.24 -6.97 10.11
N ASP A 27 -17.11 -8.22 9.69
CA ASP A 27 -15.84 -8.84 9.33
C ASP A 27 -15.08 -8.06 8.25
N CYS A 28 -15.75 -7.58 7.21
CA CYS A 28 -15.13 -6.82 6.13
C CYS A 28 -14.63 -5.46 6.59
N GLN A 29 -15.31 -4.81 7.55
CA GLN A 29 -14.86 -3.57 8.15
C GLN A 29 -13.66 -3.82 9.07
N TRP A 30 -13.71 -4.89 9.87
CA TRP A 30 -12.62 -5.26 10.77
C TRP A 30 -11.36 -5.69 10.02
N ALA A 31 -11.49 -6.40 8.89
CA ALA A 31 -10.37 -6.80 8.06
C ALA A 31 -9.70 -5.64 7.31
N CYS A 32 -10.40 -4.51 7.16
CA CYS A 32 -9.83 -3.31 6.57
C CYS A 32 -8.92 -2.60 7.59
N PRO A 33 -7.63 -2.35 7.30
CA PRO A 33 -6.75 -1.62 8.22
C PRO A 33 -7.29 -0.25 8.64
N ALA A 34 -8.01 0.44 7.75
CA ALA A 34 -8.64 1.73 8.02
C ALA A 34 -10.10 1.60 8.52
N HIS A 35 -10.57 0.40 8.81
CA HIS A 35 -11.92 0.12 9.33
C HIS A 35 -13.06 0.78 8.56
N THR A 36 -12.97 0.78 7.23
CA THR A 36 -13.95 1.41 6.34
C THR A 36 -15.34 0.81 6.55
N PRO A 37 -16.39 1.63 6.76
CA PRO A 37 -17.76 1.15 6.97
C PRO A 37 -18.39 0.64 5.68
N VAL A 38 -17.99 -0.58 5.28
CA VAL A 38 -18.35 -1.23 4.01
C VAL A 38 -19.86 -1.36 3.80
N PRO A 39 -20.64 -1.88 4.74
CA PRO A 39 -22.10 -2.00 4.55
C PRO A 39 -22.76 -0.67 4.28
N GLU A 40 -22.28 0.39 4.93
CA GLU A 40 -22.88 1.72 4.81
C GLU A 40 -22.74 2.31 3.41
N TYR A 41 -21.52 2.35 2.86
CA TYR A 41 -21.37 2.93 1.53
C TYR A 41 -22.01 2.08 0.43
N ILE A 42 -22.07 0.74 0.61
CA ILE A 42 -22.77 -0.13 -0.35
C ILE A 42 -24.27 0.13 -0.33
N ARG A 43 -24.87 0.32 0.84
CA ARG A 43 -26.28 0.70 0.99
C ARG A 43 -26.57 2.05 0.30
N LEU A 44 -25.69 3.03 0.48
CA LEU A 44 -25.82 4.33 -0.17
C LEU A 44 -25.71 4.24 -1.70
N ILE A 45 -24.82 3.40 -2.22
CA ILE A 45 -24.75 3.10 -3.66
C ILE A 45 -26.08 2.52 -4.16
N GLY A 46 -26.64 1.54 -3.43
CA GLY A 46 -27.93 0.93 -3.78
C GLY A 46 -29.09 1.93 -3.80
N GLN A 47 -28.95 3.07 -3.13
CA GLN A 47 -29.91 4.18 -3.12
C GLN A 47 -29.58 5.27 -4.16
N GLY A 48 -28.54 5.10 -4.99
CA GLY A 48 -28.09 6.11 -5.94
C GLY A 48 -27.40 7.33 -5.30
N ARG A 49 -27.05 7.26 -4.00
CA ARG A 49 -26.43 8.35 -3.21
C ARG A 49 -24.91 8.25 -3.29
N TYR A 50 -24.34 8.44 -4.47
CA TYR A 50 -22.92 8.23 -4.73
C TYR A 50 -22.01 9.21 -3.98
N ASP A 51 -22.42 10.47 -3.83
CA ASP A 51 -21.67 11.49 -3.08
C ASP A 51 -21.57 11.09 -1.59
N ASP A 52 -22.67 10.63 -1.00
CA ASP A 52 -22.68 10.16 0.38
C ASP A 52 -21.79 8.92 0.55
N ALA A 53 -21.90 7.97 -0.37
CA ALA A 53 -21.07 6.77 -0.39
C ALA A 53 -19.57 7.11 -0.54
N TYR A 54 -19.25 8.10 -1.37
CA TYR A 54 -17.89 8.61 -1.51
C TYR A 54 -17.37 9.20 -0.19
N MET A 55 -18.14 10.08 0.45
CA MET A 55 -17.76 10.73 1.70
C MET A 55 -17.57 9.74 2.85
N VAL A 56 -18.43 8.72 2.96
CA VAL A 56 -18.27 7.63 3.93
C VAL A 56 -16.92 6.91 3.73
N ASN A 57 -16.56 6.62 2.48
CA ASN A 57 -15.24 6.06 2.16
C ASN A 57 -14.12 7.04 2.46
N TRP A 58 -14.26 8.31 2.05
CA TRP A 58 -13.22 9.33 2.17
C TRP A 58 -12.78 9.56 3.63
N VAL A 59 -13.70 9.43 4.59
CA VAL A 59 -13.39 9.58 6.03
C VAL A 59 -12.34 8.58 6.51
N SER A 60 -12.40 7.34 6.04
CA SER A 60 -11.51 6.25 6.49
C SER A 60 -10.47 5.83 5.46
N ASN A 61 -10.84 5.83 4.17
CA ASN A 61 -9.96 5.43 3.08
C ASN A 61 -9.08 6.55 2.54
N VAL A 62 -9.51 7.80 2.68
CA VAL A 62 -8.88 9.02 2.14
C VAL A 62 -8.87 9.07 0.61
N PHE A 63 -8.64 7.95 -0.06
CA PHE A 63 -8.48 7.81 -1.51
C PHE A 63 -9.46 6.78 -2.10
N PRO A 64 -10.80 7.03 -2.09
CA PRO A 64 -11.76 6.03 -2.57
C PRO A 64 -11.60 5.64 -4.03
N GLY A 65 -11.27 6.58 -4.92
CA GLY A 65 -11.07 6.34 -6.34
C GLY A 65 -9.78 5.57 -6.64
N ILE A 66 -8.69 5.94 -5.96
CA ILE A 66 -7.40 5.25 -6.04
C ILE A 66 -7.54 3.84 -5.47
N LEU A 67 -8.03 3.70 -4.23
CA LEU A 67 -8.18 2.40 -3.56
C LEU A 67 -9.27 1.52 -4.19
N GLY A 68 -10.26 2.11 -4.83
CA GLY A 68 -11.25 1.36 -5.62
C GLY A 68 -10.63 0.63 -6.82
N ARG A 69 -9.44 1.03 -7.25
CA ARG A 69 -8.69 0.46 -8.38
C ARG A 69 -7.50 -0.41 -7.95
N THR A 70 -6.87 -0.07 -6.82
CA THR A 70 -5.52 -0.57 -6.49
C THR A 70 -5.41 -1.26 -5.13
N CYS A 71 -6.52 -1.36 -4.37
CA CYS A 71 -6.49 -1.99 -3.05
C CYS A 71 -6.25 -3.50 -3.13
N ASP A 72 -5.47 -4.06 -2.19
CA ASP A 72 -5.28 -5.51 -2.02
C ASP A 72 -6.51 -6.24 -1.46
N ARG A 73 -7.61 -5.52 -1.22
CA ARG A 73 -8.94 -6.04 -0.88
C ARG A 73 -8.99 -6.99 0.31
N PRO A 74 -8.36 -6.70 1.47
CA PRO A 74 -8.41 -7.61 2.62
C PRO A 74 -9.83 -7.86 3.16
N CYS A 75 -10.75 -6.99 2.83
CA CYS A 75 -12.16 -7.09 3.18
C CYS A 75 -12.93 -8.14 2.36
N GLU A 76 -12.51 -8.46 1.13
CA GLU A 76 -13.22 -9.43 0.27
C GLU A 76 -13.04 -10.87 0.77
N PRO A 77 -11.84 -11.39 1.08
CA PRO A 77 -11.69 -12.71 1.70
C PRO A 77 -12.36 -12.84 3.08
N ALA A 78 -12.50 -11.71 3.79
CA ALA A 78 -13.19 -11.68 5.09
C ALA A 78 -14.72 -11.63 4.97
N CYS A 79 -15.26 -11.43 3.78
CA CYS A 79 -16.70 -11.30 3.55
C CYS A 79 -17.45 -12.59 3.89
N ARG A 80 -18.49 -12.50 4.73
CA ARG A 80 -19.30 -13.65 5.15
C ARG A 80 -19.95 -14.35 3.96
N ARG A 81 -20.35 -13.60 2.93
CA ARG A 81 -20.94 -14.19 1.73
C ARG A 81 -20.04 -15.27 1.12
N GLY A 82 -18.73 -15.03 1.02
CA GLY A 82 -17.78 -16.01 0.49
C GLY A 82 -17.47 -17.17 1.42
N ARG A 83 -18.03 -17.19 2.64
CA ARG A 83 -17.84 -18.26 3.64
C ARG A 83 -19.09 -19.13 3.85
N VAL A 84 -20.19 -18.79 3.21
CA VAL A 84 -21.42 -19.57 3.29
C VAL A 84 -21.37 -20.65 2.22
N GLU A 85 -21.50 -21.91 2.64
CA GLU A 85 -21.60 -23.04 1.73
C GLU A 85 -22.99 -23.07 1.11
N GLU A 86 -23.07 -23.15 -0.19
CA GLU A 86 -24.33 -23.35 -0.91
C GLU A 86 -24.77 -24.83 -0.86
N SER A 87 -26.05 -25.10 -1.18
CA SER A 87 -26.59 -26.46 -1.17
C SER A 87 -25.89 -27.46 -2.09
N ASN A 88 -25.10 -26.95 -3.05
CA ASN A 88 -24.29 -27.74 -3.99
C ASN A 88 -22.81 -27.91 -3.52
N GLY A 89 -22.47 -27.46 -2.31
CA GLY A 89 -21.12 -27.50 -1.77
C GLY A 89 -20.20 -26.37 -2.28
N ALA A 90 -20.70 -25.46 -3.12
CA ALA A 90 -19.92 -24.33 -3.59
C ALA A 90 -19.97 -23.16 -2.61
N HIS A 91 -18.90 -22.36 -2.59
CA HIS A 91 -18.87 -21.08 -1.89
C HIS A 91 -19.11 -19.96 -2.89
N PRO A 92 -20.10 -19.07 -2.66
CA PRO A 92 -20.32 -17.93 -3.55
C PRO A 92 -19.14 -16.96 -3.47
N GLU A 93 -18.94 -16.19 -4.54
CA GLU A 93 -17.95 -15.13 -4.53
C GLU A 93 -18.26 -14.08 -3.44
N PRO A 94 -17.25 -13.49 -2.80
CA PRO A 94 -17.46 -12.39 -1.88
C PRO A 94 -18.11 -11.20 -2.60
N VAL A 95 -18.67 -10.27 -1.83
CA VAL A 95 -19.12 -9.00 -2.40
C VAL A 95 -17.90 -8.27 -3.00
N ALA A 96 -18.04 -7.74 -4.21
CA ALA A 96 -16.98 -7.02 -4.93
C ALA A 96 -16.76 -5.61 -4.32
N ILE A 97 -16.31 -5.58 -3.07
CA ILE A 97 -16.28 -4.41 -2.17
C ILE A 97 -15.47 -3.27 -2.78
N CYS A 98 -14.27 -3.57 -3.29
CA CYS A 98 -13.42 -2.52 -3.88
C CYS A 98 -13.96 -2.02 -5.22
N ARG A 99 -14.61 -2.87 -6.03
CA ARG A 99 -15.26 -2.43 -7.25
C ARG A 99 -16.44 -1.51 -6.95
N LEU A 100 -17.23 -1.80 -5.91
CA LEU A 100 -18.29 -0.91 -5.46
C LEU A 100 -17.76 0.43 -4.92
N LYS A 101 -16.63 0.43 -4.22
CA LYS A 101 -15.94 1.66 -3.84
C LYS A 101 -15.59 2.51 -5.06
N ARG A 102 -15.08 1.89 -6.13
CA ARG A 102 -14.83 2.56 -7.40
C ARG A 102 -16.11 3.13 -8.01
N VAL A 103 -17.22 2.39 -7.96
CA VAL A 103 -18.52 2.89 -8.44
C VAL A 103 -18.91 4.19 -7.73
N ALA A 104 -18.78 4.27 -6.41
CA ALA A 104 -19.04 5.51 -5.68
C ALA A 104 -18.13 6.65 -6.14
N ALA A 105 -16.83 6.37 -6.32
CA ALA A 105 -15.86 7.37 -6.74
C ALA A 105 -16.06 7.87 -8.19
N ASP A 106 -16.45 6.97 -9.10
CA ASP A 106 -16.62 7.31 -10.52
C ASP A 106 -17.96 8.00 -10.81
N ASN A 107 -18.97 7.84 -9.93
CA ASN A 107 -20.31 8.43 -10.09
C ASN A 107 -20.59 9.60 -9.13
N LYS A 108 -19.61 10.04 -8.33
CA LYS A 108 -19.75 11.24 -7.51
C LYS A 108 -19.92 12.49 -8.38
N THR A 109 -20.62 13.48 -7.85
CA THR A 109 -20.83 14.75 -8.56
C THR A 109 -19.68 15.74 -8.29
N ALA A 110 -19.62 16.81 -9.08
CA ALA A 110 -18.70 17.91 -8.87
C ALA A 110 -18.94 18.63 -7.51
N GLY A 111 -20.12 18.45 -6.91
CA GLY A 111 -20.49 19.00 -5.61
C GLY A 111 -19.69 18.43 -4.44
N ILE A 112 -18.90 17.38 -4.65
CA ILE A 112 -18.12 16.74 -3.60
C ILE A 112 -17.12 17.71 -2.93
N LYS A 113 -16.56 18.67 -3.67
CA LYS A 113 -15.65 19.67 -3.10
C LYS A 113 -16.29 20.50 -1.98
N ALA A 114 -17.57 20.83 -2.10
CA ALA A 114 -18.30 21.59 -1.09
C ALA A 114 -18.58 20.77 0.19
N ARG A 115 -18.34 19.46 0.14
CA ARG A 115 -18.54 18.55 1.27
C ARG A 115 -17.25 18.24 2.04
N MET A 116 -16.11 18.78 1.59
CA MET A 116 -14.84 18.65 2.31
C MET A 116 -14.92 19.34 3.67
N PRO A 117 -14.13 18.92 4.67
CA PRO A 117 -14.17 19.50 6.00
C PRO A 117 -13.92 21.00 5.99
N THR A 118 -14.65 21.72 6.85
CA THR A 118 -14.35 23.12 7.16
C THR A 118 -13.04 23.19 7.96
N ILE A 119 -12.15 24.09 7.56
CA ILE A 119 -10.86 24.27 8.21
C ILE A 119 -11.06 25.17 9.45
N ALA A 120 -10.64 24.70 10.61
CA ALA A 120 -10.63 25.47 11.85
C ALA A 120 -9.63 26.65 11.76
N PRO A 121 -9.80 27.70 12.56
CA PRO A 121 -8.79 28.74 12.68
C PRO A 121 -7.41 28.17 13.03
N ARG A 122 -6.36 28.78 12.51
CA ARG A 122 -4.97 28.35 12.78
C ARG A 122 -4.69 28.28 14.28
N ASN A 123 -4.17 27.14 14.73
CA ASN A 123 -3.82 26.88 16.15
C ASN A 123 -2.38 27.28 16.50
N GLY A 124 -1.63 27.83 15.54
CA GLY A 124 -0.24 28.27 15.71
C GLY A 124 0.79 27.14 15.71
N LYS A 125 0.38 25.90 15.45
CA LYS A 125 1.28 24.73 15.39
C LYS A 125 1.58 24.33 13.96
N ARG A 126 2.85 23.98 13.69
CA ARG A 126 3.40 23.65 12.38
C ARG A 126 3.86 22.20 12.32
N VAL A 127 3.39 21.47 11.31
CA VAL A 127 3.76 20.06 11.10
C VAL A 127 4.38 19.92 9.72
N ALA A 128 5.57 19.31 9.66
CA ALA A 128 6.21 18.93 8.40
C ALA A 128 5.96 17.45 8.09
N CYS A 129 5.63 17.13 6.85
CA CYS A 129 5.57 15.77 6.33
C CYS A 129 6.65 15.61 5.24
N VAL A 130 7.49 14.58 5.36
CA VAL A 130 8.54 14.27 4.39
C VAL A 130 8.08 13.12 3.49
N GLY A 131 7.92 13.40 2.20
CA GLY A 131 7.29 12.54 1.20
C GLY A 131 5.79 12.86 1.05
N ALA A 132 5.30 12.95 -0.19
CA ALA A 132 3.90 13.20 -0.52
C ALA A 132 3.14 11.92 -0.89
N GLY A 133 3.50 10.79 -0.26
CA GLY A 133 2.83 9.50 -0.41
C GLY A 133 1.54 9.40 0.43
N PRO A 134 0.82 8.26 0.36
CA PRO A 134 -0.48 8.10 1.01
C PRO A 134 -0.46 8.29 2.52
N ALA A 135 0.61 7.90 3.22
CA ALA A 135 0.71 8.10 4.67
C ALA A 135 0.77 9.57 5.05
N SER A 136 1.67 10.35 4.43
CA SER A 136 1.81 11.80 4.67
C SER A 136 0.57 12.57 4.26
N LEU A 137 -0.02 12.25 3.12
CA LEU A 137 -1.25 12.89 2.67
C LEU A 137 -2.42 12.60 3.61
N THR A 138 -2.46 11.42 4.23
CA THR A 138 -3.45 11.10 5.27
C THR A 138 -3.23 11.94 6.53
N VAL A 139 -1.97 12.06 7.00
CA VAL A 139 -1.63 12.94 8.11
C VAL A 139 -2.05 14.39 7.82
N ALA A 140 -1.72 14.89 6.63
CA ALA A 140 -2.09 16.24 6.22
C ALA A 140 -3.60 16.44 6.18
N ARG A 141 -4.34 15.45 5.63
CA ARG A 141 -5.81 15.46 5.56
C ARG A 141 -6.46 15.47 6.94
N ASP A 142 -5.86 14.80 7.92
CA ASP A 142 -6.44 14.72 9.26
C ASP A 142 -6.11 15.95 10.12
N LEU A 143 -4.91 16.52 9.97
CA LEU A 143 -4.44 17.64 10.78
C LEU A 143 -4.88 19.01 10.23
N ALA A 144 -4.92 19.22 8.91
CA ALA A 144 -5.27 20.50 8.33
C ALA A 144 -6.64 21.02 8.80
N PRO A 145 -7.72 20.21 8.85
CA PRO A 145 -9.02 20.65 9.36
C PRO A 145 -9.01 21.08 10.83
N LEU A 146 -8.04 20.60 11.62
CA LEU A 146 -7.88 20.97 13.04
C LEU A 146 -7.13 22.30 13.23
N GLY A 147 -6.78 22.99 12.14
CA GLY A 147 -6.10 24.28 12.17
C GLY A 147 -4.57 24.22 12.20
N TYR A 148 -3.97 23.04 12.04
CA TYR A 148 -2.52 22.91 11.90
C TYR A 148 -2.01 23.51 10.59
N GLU A 149 -0.83 24.12 10.61
CA GLU A 149 -0.11 24.49 9.40
C GLU A 149 0.72 23.30 8.93
N VAL A 150 0.18 22.56 7.95
CA VAL A 150 0.85 21.37 7.44
C VAL A 150 1.62 21.70 6.17
N THR A 151 2.91 21.36 6.16
CA THR A 151 3.80 21.47 4.99
C THR A 151 4.22 20.06 4.57
N VAL A 152 4.00 19.72 3.30
CA VAL A 152 4.41 18.44 2.72
C VAL A 152 5.57 18.68 1.76
N PHE A 153 6.71 18.05 1.98
CA PHE A 153 7.91 18.12 1.14
C PHE A 153 8.01 16.88 0.25
N ASP A 154 8.29 17.07 -1.01
CA ASP A 154 8.57 15.97 -1.93
C ASP A 154 9.56 16.39 -3.02
N ALA A 155 10.42 15.46 -3.42
CA ALA A 155 11.34 15.65 -4.54
C ALA A 155 10.61 15.70 -5.90
N GLU A 156 9.42 15.13 -5.98
CA GLU A 156 8.62 15.07 -7.20
C GLU A 156 7.78 16.35 -7.40
N ALA A 157 7.43 16.60 -8.66
CA ALA A 157 6.64 17.78 -9.03
C ALA A 157 5.17 17.68 -8.59
N LYS A 158 4.64 16.48 -8.39
CA LYS A 158 3.24 16.22 -8.05
C LYS A 158 3.13 15.24 -6.89
N ALA A 159 2.18 15.47 -6.01
CA ALA A 159 1.86 14.58 -4.89
C ALA A 159 1.32 13.21 -5.37
N GLY A 160 1.51 12.19 -4.54
CA GLY A 160 1.04 10.81 -4.75
C GLY A 160 2.09 9.75 -4.41
N GLY A 161 3.39 10.09 -4.38
CA GLY A 161 4.46 9.14 -4.11
C GLY A 161 4.39 7.93 -5.04
N PHE A 162 4.54 6.72 -4.51
CA PHE A 162 4.53 5.48 -5.29
C PHE A 162 3.20 5.18 -6.01
N ILE A 163 2.09 5.72 -5.53
CA ILE A 163 0.82 5.66 -6.27
C ILE A 163 0.97 6.29 -7.66
N ARG A 164 1.72 7.38 -7.75
CA ARG A 164 1.98 8.10 -9.00
C ARG A 164 3.13 7.50 -9.81
N SER A 165 4.23 7.16 -9.17
CA SER A 165 5.44 6.75 -9.87
C SER A 165 5.45 5.27 -10.27
N GLN A 166 4.78 4.39 -9.52
CA GLN A 166 4.93 2.94 -9.72
C GLN A 166 3.67 2.23 -10.20
N ILE A 167 2.46 2.78 -9.95
CA ILE A 167 1.25 2.15 -10.46
C ILE A 167 1.01 2.60 -11.90
N PRO A 168 0.94 1.65 -12.86
CA PRO A 168 0.77 1.97 -14.27
C PRO A 168 -0.54 2.69 -14.57
N ARG A 169 -0.51 3.60 -15.55
CA ARG A 169 -1.67 4.44 -15.91
C ARG A 169 -2.87 3.64 -16.41
N PHE A 170 -2.66 2.45 -16.97
CA PHE A 170 -3.76 1.56 -17.39
C PHE A 170 -4.53 0.97 -16.19
N ARG A 171 -3.92 0.89 -14.99
CA ARG A 171 -4.58 0.51 -13.75
C ARG A 171 -5.16 1.72 -13.02
N LEU A 172 -4.41 2.81 -12.97
CA LEU A 172 -4.76 4.02 -12.23
C LEU A 172 -4.50 5.27 -13.07
N PRO A 173 -5.54 5.86 -13.68
CA PRO A 173 -5.42 7.11 -14.44
C PRO A 173 -4.87 8.26 -13.58
N GLU A 174 -4.01 9.08 -14.15
CA GLU A 174 -3.39 10.21 -13.45
C GLU A 174 -4.44 11.22 -12.94
N SER A 175 -5.52 11.42 -13.69
CA SER A 175 -6.62 12.31 -13.30
C SER A 175 -7.26 11.93 -11.96
N VAL A 176 -7.34 10.64 -11.65
CA VAL A 176 -7.87 10.16 -10.37
C VAL A 176 -6.89 10.48 -9.23
N ILE A 177 -5.59 10.39 -9.49
CA ILE A 177 -4.57 10.77 -8.51
C ILE A 177 -4.61 12.28 -8.27
N ASP A 178 -4.63 13.07 -9.34
CA ASP A 178 -4.65 14.54 -9.26
C ASP A 178 -5.90 15.03 -8.53
N GLU A 179 -7.06 14.43 -8.79
CA GLU A 179 -8.30 14.78 -8.12
C GLU A 179 -8.23 14.51 -6.61
N GLU A 180 -7.90 13.29 -6.19
CA GLU A 180 -7.96 12.91 -4.77
C GLU A 180 -6.82 13.50 -3.94
N THR A 181 -5.62 13.67 -4.50
CA THR A 181 -4.56 14.44 -3.85
C THR A 181 -4.89 15.93 -3.79
N GLY A 182 -5.52 16.46 -4.83
CA GLY A 182 -5.98 17.84 -4.90
C GLY A 182 -6.96 18.21 -3.80
N TYR A 183 -7.91 17.34 -3.45
CA TYR A 183 -8.84 17.58 -2.33
C TYR A 183 -8.10 17.79 -1.00
N ILE A 184 -6.96 17.13 -0.79
CA ILE A 184 -6.17 17.29 0.43
C ILE A 184 -5.37 18.59 0.39
N LEU A 185 -4.72 18.89 -0.74
CA LEU A 185 -3.92 20.10 -0.89
C LEU A 185 -4.80 21.36 -0.83
N ASP A 186 -6.01 21.31 -1.40
CA ASP A 186 -7.00 22.41 -1.36
C ASP A 186 -7.46 22.74 0.08
N MET A 187 -7.20 21.91 1.08
CA MET A 187 -7.43 22.23 2.50
C MET A 187 -6.40 23.19 3.12
N GLY A 188 -5.58 23.83 2.29
CA GLY A 188 -4.57 24.79 2.73
C GLY A 188 -3.27 24.13 3.19
N VAL A 189 -3.02 22.89 2.74
CA VAL A 189 -1.76 22.20 2.91
C VAL A 189 -0.70 22.84 2.00
N GLN A 190 0.43 23.22 2.57
CA GLN A 190 1.56 23.75 1.79
C GLN A 190 2.30 22.60 1.13
N PHE A 191 2.26 22.49 -0.18
CA PHE A 191 3.02 21.50 -0.92
C PHE A 191 4.33 22.09 -1.47
N ARG A 192 5.45 21.69 -0.91
CA ARG A 192 6.82 22.00 -1.33
C ARG A 192 7.31 20.93 -2.30
N ASN A 193 6.79 21.01 -3.53
CA ASN A 193 7.18 20.11 -4.61
C ASN A 193 8.57 20.44 -5.14
N GLN A 194 9.26 19.43 -5.66
CA GLN A 194 10.67 19.54 -6.14
C GLN A 194 11.62 20.08 -5.06
N GLU A 195 11.25 19.87 -3.78
CA GLU A 195 12.05 20.26 -2.63
C GLU A 195 12.39 19.02 -1.81
N ARG A 196 13.57 18.48 -2.05
CA ARG A 196 14.07 17.31 -1.33
C ARG A 196 14.57 17.71 0.06
N VAL A 197 14.21 16.92 1.06
CA VAL A 197 14.80 17.06 2.40
C VAL A 197 16.11 16.28 2.45
N ASP A 198 17.22 16.99 2.55
CA ASP A 198 18.58 16.40 2.57
C ASP A 198 19.18 16.34 3.97
N SER A 199 18.52 16.92 4.99
CA SER A 199 18.94 16.93 6.39
C SER A 199 17.74 17.06 7.31
N LEU A 200 17.56 16.09 8.21
CA LEU A 200 16.51 16.18 9.23
C LEU A 200 16.82 17.27 10.24
N ARG A 201 18.08 17.44 10.61
CA ARG A 201 18.54 18.51 11.50
C ARG A 201 18.16 19.89 10.95
N ALA A 202 18.42 20.12 9.67
CA ALA A 202 18.06 21.38 9.03
C ALA A 202 16.53 21.59 8.99
N LEU A 203 15.76 20.53 8.78
CA LEU A 203 14.30 20.60 8.83
C LEU A 203 13.78 20.93 10.25
N LEU A 204 14.33 20.30 11.28
CA LEU A 204 13.96 20.56 12.67
C LEU A 204 14.28 22.02 13.08
N GLN A 205 15.36 22.61 12.55
CA GLN A 205 15.75 24.02 12.81
C GLN A 205 14.79 25.02 12.15
N GLN A 206 13.92 24.61 11.22
CA GLN A 206 12.92 25.49 10.61
C GLN A 206 11.70 25.77 11.52
N GLY A 207 11.70 25.23 12.74
CA GLY A 207 10.70 25.53 13.76
C GLY A 207 9.36 24.79 13.54
N TYR A 208 9.38 23.59 12.97
CA TYR A 208 8.22 22.69 12.99
C TYR A 208 8.06 22.08 14.38
N ASP A 209 6.84 22.06 14.89
CA ASP A 209 6.51 21.49 16.21
C ASP A 209 6.52 19.94 16.18
N ALA A 210 6.23 19.36 15.02
CA ALA A 210 6.35 17.92 14.77
C ALA A 210 6.75 17.64 13.32
N VAL A 211 7.42 16.49 13.10
CA VAL A 211 7.81 16.01 11.78
C VAL A 211 7.27 14.59 11.59
N PHE A 212 6.64 14.35 10.45
CA PHE A 212 6.20 13.03 10.02
C PHE A 212 7.02 12.56 8.82
N VAL A 213 7.59 11.37 8.90
CA VAL A 213 8.39 10.74 7.84
C VAL A 213 7.54 9.67 7.15
N GLY A 214 7.09 10.00 5.94
CA GLY A 214 6.33 9.15 5.05
C GLY A 214 7.02 8.95 3.69
N SER A 215 8.35 8.91 3.69
CA SER A 215 9.19 8.82 2.49
C SER A 215 9.14 7.46 1.77
N GLY A 216 8.40 6.50 2.33
CA GLY A 216 8.25 5.16 1.75
C GLY A 216 9.50 4.29 1.86
N ALA A 217 9.63 3.31 0.97
CA ALA A 217 10.77 2.42 0.80
C ALA A 217 11.36 2.62 -0.61
N PRO A 218 12.12 3.70 -0.82
CA PRO A 218 12.47 4.19 -2.16
C PRO A 218 13.58 3.40 -2.84
N ARG A 219 14.30 2.51 -2.14
CA ARG A 219 15.39 1.74 -2.71
C ARG A 219 14.90 0.36 -3.15
N GLY A 220 14.99 0.07 -4.45
CA GLY A 220 14.77 -1.29 -4.94
C GLY A 220 15.99 -2.17 -4.66
N ARG A 221 15.73 -3.45 -4.36
CA ARG A 221 16.80 -4.42 -4.16
C ARG A 221 17.35 -4.87 -5.49
N ASP A 222 18.67 -4.94 -5.56
CA ASP A 222 19.40 -5.49 -6.71
C ASP A 222 19.78 -6.96 -6.47
N LEU A 223 20.34 -7.59 -7.49
CA LEU A 223 20.85 -8.98 -7.46
C LEU A 223 22.35 -8.96 -7.77
N GLU A 224 23.15 -9.25 -6.76
CA GLU A 224 24.60 -9.41 -6.88
C GLU A 224 24.94 -10.85 -7.31
N ILE A 225 24.74 -11.15 -8.59
CA ILE A 225 25.08 -12.45 -9.22
C ILE A 225 26.04 -12.23 -10.40
N PRO A 226 26.77 -13.27 -10.86
CA PRO A 226 27.69 -13.17 -11.97
C PRO A 226 27.10 -12.47 -13.19
N GLY A 227 27.89 -11.64 -13.87
CA GLY A 227 27.50 -10.87 -15.03
C GLY A 227 26.76 -9.57 -14.72
N ARG A 228 26.33 -9.30 -13.48
CA ARG A 228 25.53 -8.11 -13.14
C ARG A 228 26.30 -6.81 -13.41
N ARG A 229 27.58 -6.79 -13.12
CA ARG A 229 28.45 -5.59 -13.24
C ARG A 229 29.06 -5.43 -14.62
N ASP A 230 28.98 -6.47 -15.45
CA ASP A 230 29.59 -6.48 -16.77
C ASP A 230 28.66 -5.94 -17.86
N ILE A 231 27.38 -5.68 -17.48
CA ILE A 231 26.30 -5.26 -18.37
C ILE A 231 25.87 -3.85 -18.02
N GLU A 232 25.92 -2.96 -19.00
CA GLU A 232 25.43 -1.60 -18.86
C GLU A 232 24.07 -1.44 -19.58
N GLY A 233 23.14 -0.76 -18.92
CA GLY A 233 21.94 -0.21 -19.56
C GLY A 233 20.70 -1.11 -19.66
N ASN A 234 20.82 -2.43 -19.66
CA ASN A 234 19.68 -3.33 -19.96
C ASN A 234 19.14 -4.10 -18.75
N ILE A 235 19.67 -3.81 -17.56
CA ILE A 235 19.20 -4.37 -16.29
C ILE A 235 18.72 -3.22 -15.42
N HIS A 236 17.41 -3.18 -15.13
CA HIS A 236 16.79 -2.11 -14.40
C HIS A 236 16.16 -2.59 -13.09
N ILE A 237 16.23 -1.77 -12.07
CA ILE A 237 15.42 -1.95 -10.88
C ILE A 237 13.96 -1.64 -11.22
N GLY A 238 13.05 -2.55 -10.91
CA GLY A 238 11.67 -2.50 -11.37
C GLY A 238 10.92 -1.24 -10.95
N ILE A 239 11.13 -0.74 -9.73
CA ILE A 239 10.46 0.48 -9.26
C ILE A 239 10.97 1.73 -9.99
N ASP A 240 12.26 1.82 -10.29
CA ASP A 240 12.85 2.95 -11.00
C ASP A 240 12.43 2.93 -12.48
N TRP A 241 12.36 1.72 -13.06
CA TRP A 241 11.85 1.53 -14.41
C TRP A 241 10.37 1.93 -14.52
N LEU A 242 9.51 1.53 -13.58
CA LEU A 242 8.09 1.93 -13.55
C LEU A 242 7.93 3.45 -13.37
N ALA A 243 8.79 4.08 -12.56
CA ALA A 243 8.81 5.54 -12.44
C ALA A 243 9.16 6.20 -13.77
N SER A 244 10.19 5.69 -14.46
CA SER A 244 10.58 6.18 -15.79
C SER A 244 9.47 6.04 -16.82
N VAL A 245 8.72 4.93 -16.78
CA VAL A 245 7.52 4.72 -17.63
C VAL A 245 6.41 5.72 -17.25
N SER A 246 6.12 5.84 -15.95
CA SER A 246 5.05 6.71 -15.45
C SER A 246 5.28 8.19 -15.75
N PHE A 247 6.53 8.63 -15.76
CA PHE A 247 6.90 10.02 -16.07
C PHE A 247 7.22 10.24 -17.56
N GLY A 248 7.05 9.23 -18.41
CA GLY A 248 7.22 9.35 -19.85
C GLY A 248 8.69 9.36 -20.33
N HIS A 249 9.64 9.02 -19.47
CA HIS A 249 11.06 8.90 -19.84
C HIS A 249 11.35 7.58 -20.58
N MET A 250 10.53 6.55 -20.36
CA MET A 250 10.60 5.26 -21.02
C MET A 250 9.31 5.04 -21.82
N THR A 251 9.41 4.99 -23.15
CA THR A 251 8.27 4.88 -24.07
C THR A 251 8.29 3.61 -24.92
N SER A 252 9.36 2.83 -24.87
CA SER A 252 9.51 1.55 -25.56
C SER A 252 10.43 0.63 -24.79
N VAL A 253 10.33 -0.67 -25.04
CA VAL A 253 11.22 -1.70 -24.50
C VAL A 253 11.59 -2.69 -25.59
N ALA A 254 12.75 -3.34 -25.46
CA ALA A 254 13.17 -4.38 -26.38
C ALA A 254 12.23 -5.60 -26.34
N PRO A 255 12.21 -6.44 -27.41
CA PRO A 255 11.23 -7.51 -27.54
C PRO A 255 11.23 -8.56 -26.43
N ARG A 256 12.41 -9.00 -25.95
CA ARG A 256 12.55 -10.09 -24.97
C ARG A 256 12.83 -9.52 -23.58
N VAL A 257 11.83 -9.60 -22.69
CA VAL A 257 11.92 -9.03 -21.34
C VAL A 257 11.74 -10.12 -20.27
N ILE A 258 12.68 -10.21 -19.37
CA ILE A 258 12.54 -10.99 -18.13
C ILE A 258 12.19 -10.04 -16.99
N VAL A 259 11.16 -10.40 -16.21
CA VAL A 259 10.82 -9.74 -14.96
C VAL A 259 11.08 -10.71 -13.81
N LEU A 260 11.96 -10.32 -12.89
CA LEU A 260 12.32 -11.14 -11.73
C LEU A 260 11.51 -10.70 -10.52
N GLY A 261 10.68 -11.59 -9.99
CA GLY A 261 9.92 -11.32 -8.76
C GLY A 261 8.46 -11.77 -8.82
N GLY A 262 7.88 -12.02 -7.66
CA GLY A 262 6.52 -12.54 -7.50
C GLY A 262 5.57 -11.59 -6.75
N GLY A 263 5.87 -10.29 -6.67
CA GLY A 263 5.01 -9.27 -6.06
C GLY A 263 4.23 -8.44 -7.08
N ASN A 264 3.34 -7.56 -6.60
CA ASN A 264 2.55 -6.67 -7.47
C ASN A 264 3.43 -5.79 -8.37
N THR A 265 4.59 -5.35 -7.89
CA THR A 265 5.57 -4.60 -8.71
C THR A 265 6.01 -5.39 -9.95
N ALA A 266 6.24 -6.71 -9.80
CA ALA A 266 6.61 -7.56 -10.95
C ALA A 266 5.46 -7.68 -11.95
N MET A 267 4.21 -7.79 -11.47
CA MET A 267 3.02 -7.82 -12.35
C MET A 267 2.85 -6.49 -13.10
N ASP A 268 3.08 -5.38 -12.42
CA ASP A 268 3.05 -4.05 -13.04
C ASP A 268 4.18 -3.86 -14.07
N CYS A 269 5.39 -4.34 -13.78
CA CYS A 269 6.52 -4.30 -14.69
C CYS A 269 6.24 -5.10 -15.97
N CYS A 270 5.82 -6.36 -15.86
CA CYS A 270 5.62 -7.23 -17.01
C CYS A 270 4.47 -6.76 -17.92
N ARG A 271 3.36 -6.32 -17.33
CA ARG A 271 2.20 -5.79 -18.05
C ARG A 271 2.52 -4.43 -18.72
N SER A 272 3.34 -3.60 -18.08
CA SER A 272 3.86 -2.36 -18.67
C SER A 272 4.81 -2.65 -19.82
N ALA A 273 5.75 -3.59 -19.66
CA ALA A 273 6.67 -4.00 -20.72
C ALA A 273 5.93 -4.53 -21.95
N ARG A 274 4.87 -5.31 -21.75
CA ARG A 274 4.00 -5.78 -22.83
C ARG A 274 3.40 -4.64 -23.65
N ARG A 275 2.95 -3.56 -22.97
CA ARG A 275 2.36 -2.37 -23.62
C ARG A 275 3.39 -1.49 -24.29
N LEU A 276 4.64 -1.55 -23.87
CA LEU A 276 5.75 -0.77 -24.45
C LEU A 276 6.49 -1.49 -25.59
N GLY A 277 5.96 -2.62 -26.07
CA GLY A 277 6.50 -3.31 -27.25
C GLY A 277 7.22 -4.63 -26.96
N GLY A 278 7.29 -5.06 -25.68
CA GLY A 278 7.78 -6.41 -25.33
C GLY A 278 6.88 -7.49 -25.94
N THR A 279 7.43 -8.28 -26.86
CA THR A 279 6.69 -9.36 -27.55
C THR A 279 6.87 -10.71 -26.86
N ASP A 280 8.01 -10.93 -26.23
CA ASP A 280 8.35 -12.11 -25.42
C ASP A 280 8.68 -11.66 -23.98
N VAL A 281 7.63 -11.44 -23.19
CA VAL A 281 7.75 -11.02 -21.77
C VAL A 281 7.47 -12.21 -20.89
N LYS A 282 8.36 -12.48 -19.93
CA LYS A 282 8.24 -13.59 -18.96
C LYS A 282 8.45 -13.08 -17.55
N VAL A 283 7.65 -13.58 -16.61
CA VAL A 283 7.90 -13.42 -15.17
C VAL A 283 8.58 -14.66 -14.65
N ILE A 284 9.69 -14.51 -13.94
CA ILE A 284 10.44 -15.62 -13.37
C ILE A 284 10.53 -15.47 -11.86
N VAL A 285 10.09 -16.51 -11.13
CA VAL A 285 9.98 -16.48 -9.67
C VAL A 285 10.58 -17.76 -9.05
N ARG A 286 11.24 -17.56 -7.91
CA ARG A 286 11.81 -18.68 -7.13
C ARG A 286 10.79 -19.50 -6.33
N SER A 287 9.57 -19.00 -6.17
CA SER A 287 8.49 -19.64 -5.39
C SER A 287 7.46 -20.28 -6.29
N GLY A 288 6.59 -21.11 -5.72
CA GLY A 288 5.39 -21.61 -6.37
C GLY A 288 4.39 -20.50 -6.66
N PHE A 289 3.43 -20.77 -7.54
CA PHE A 289 2.42 -19.80 -7.96
C PHE A 289 1.55 -19.30 -6.79
N ASP A 290 1.12 -20.20 -5.91
CA ASP A 290 0.28 -19.88 -4.77
C ASP A 290 1.01 -19.10 -3.68
N GLU A 291 2.34 -19.24 -3.63
CA GLU A 291 3.21 -18.57 -2.67
C GLU A 291 3.66 -17.17 -3.12
N MET A 292 3.33 -16.77 -4.34
CA MET A 292 3.62 -15.43 -4.83
C MET A 292 2.85 -14.39 -4.03
N LYS A 293 3.52 -13.28 -3.69
CA LYS A 293 2.94 -12.20 -2.90
C LYS A 293 2.02 -11.28 -3.71
N ALA A 294 2.03 -11.38 -5.03
CA ALA A 294 1.11 -10.63 -5.89
C ALA A 294 -0.34 -11.00 -5.58
N SER A 295 -1.22 -10.02 -5.67
CA SER A 295 -2.66 -10.23 -5.51
C SER A 295 -3.17 -11.27 -6.52
N PRO A 296 -4.14 -12.13 -6.16
CA PRO A 296 -4.64 -13.19 -7.07
C PRO A 296 -5.06 -12.66 -8.43
N TRP A 297 -5.82 -11.57 -8.46
CA TRP A 297 -6.27 -10.93 -9.72
C TRP A 297 -5.15 -10.32 -10.55
N GLU A 298 -4.04 -9.86 -9.96
CA GLU A 298 -2.89 -9.36 -10.72
C GLU A 298 -2.13 -10.49 -11.40
N LYS A 299 -2.04 -11.65 -10.73
CA LYS A 299 -1.50 -12.89 -11.33
C LYS A 299 -2.37 -13.37 -12.48
N GLU A 300 -3.68 -13.40 -12.27
CA GLU A 300 -4.68 -13.79 -13.26
C GLU A 300 -4.68 -12.85 -14.48
N ASP A 301 -4.71 -11.54 -14.28
CA ASP A 301 -4.60 -10.55 -15.34
C ASP A 301 -3.31 -10.72 -16.14
N THR A 302 -2.18 -11.02 -15.48
CA THR A 302 -0.89 -11.26 -16.14
C THR A 302 -0.96 -12.45 -17.08
N LEU A 303 -1.57 -13.56 -16.62
CA LEU A 303 -1.76 -14.76 -17.45
C LEU A 303 -2.74 -14.51 -18.60
N HIS A 304 -3.84 -13.76 -18.37
CA HIS A 304 -4.80 -13.39 -19.40
C HIS A 304 -4.18 -12.50 -20.50
N GLU A 305 -3.18 -11.69 -20.13
CA GLU A 305 -2.41 -10.90 -21.10
C GLU A 305 -1.35 -11.74 -21.86
N GLY A 306 -1.33 -13.05 -21.68
CA GLY A 306 -0.44 -13.99 -22.36
C GLY A 306 1.01 -13.91 -21.87
N ILE A 307 1.23 -13.46 -20.63
CA ILE A 307 2.57 -13.38 -20.03
C ILE A 307 2.79 -14.62 -19.15
N PRO A 308 3.69 -15.55 -19.52
CA PRO A 308 3.95 -16.73 -18.72
C PRO A 308 4.68 -16.40 -17.41
N ILE A 309 4.33 -17.13 -16.35
CA ILE A 309 4.99 -17.10 -15.04
C ILE A 309 5.73 -18.41 -14.84
N LEU A 310 7.06 -18.35 -14.82
CA LEU A 310 7.93 -19.49 -14.61
C LEU A 310 8.27 -19.59 -13.11
N ASN A 311 7.70 -20.58 -12.45
CA ASN A 311 7.91 -20.83 -11.02
C ASN A 311 9.15 -21.68 -10.77
N PHE A 312 9.68 -21.64 -9.54
CA PHE A 312 10.78 -22.46 -9.06
C PHE A 312 12.10 -22.30 -9.83
N HIS A 313 12.36 -21.08 -10.32
CA HIS A 313 13.60 -20.74 -11.00
C HIS A 313 14.38 -19.68 -10.20
N VAL A 314 15.60 -20.02 -9.79
CA VAL A 314 16.50 -19.13 -9.04
C VAL A 314 17.53 -18.54 -9.99
N PRO A 315 17.66 -17.21 -10.10
CA PRO A 315 18.67 -16.58 -10.95
C PRO A 315 20.09 -16.98 -10.53
N LYS A 316 20.94 -17.40 -11.48
CA LYS A 316 22.35 -17.77 -11.27
C LYS A 316 23.31 -16.79 -11.90
N ALA A 317 23.05 -16.34 -13.13
CA ALA A 317 23.94 -15.44 -13.84
C ALA A 317 23.19 -14.62 -14.89
N PHE A 318 23.71 -13.44 -15.18
CA PHE A 318 23.45 -12.70 -16.39
C PHE A 318 24.50 -13.07 -17.43
N GLU A 319 24.08 -13.39 -18.64
CA GLU A 319 24.98 -13.70 -19.75
C GLU A 319 25.06 -12.51 -20.70
N HIS A 320 26.27 -12.23 -21.18
CA HIS A 320 26.48 -11.10 -22.07
C HIS A 320 27.50 -11.45 -23.17
N ASP A 321 27.44 -10.71 -24.27
CA ASP A 321 28.49 -10.64 -25.28
C ASP A 321 28.96 -9.19 -25.38
N ASN A 322 30.23 -8.93 -25.08
CA ASN A 322 30.83 -7.59 -25.11
C ASN A 322 30.03 -6.53 -24.31
N GLY A 323 29.52 -6.91 -23.12
CA GLY A 323 28.72 -6.04 -22.25
C GLY A 323 27.23 -5.93 -22.66
N GLN A 324 26.81 -6.57 -23.73
CA GLN A 324 25.41 -6.61 -24.15
C GLN A 324 24.71 -7.84 -23.55
N LEU A 325 23.62 -7.62 -22.84
CA LEU A 325 22.80 -8.70 -22.26
C LEU A 325 22.25 -9.61 -23.38
N THR A 326 22.42 -10.93 -23.24
CA THR A 326 21.95 -11.93 -24.22
C THR A 326 20.99 -12.95 -23.61
N ALA A 327 21.18 -13.31 -22.34
CA ALA A 327 20.34 -14.28 -21.63
C ALA A 327 20.50 -14.17 -20.13
N MET A 328 19.67 -14.91 -19.40
CA MET A 328 19.90 -15.28 -18.00
C MET A 328 19.91 -16.79 -17.82
N THR A 329 20.70 -17.25 -16.87
CA THR A 329 20.74 -18.65 -16.45
C THR A 329 20.06 -18.82 -15.10
N PHE A 330 19.25 -19.87 -14.96
CA PHE A 330 18.47 -20.17 -13.77
C PHE A 330 18.70 -21.61 -13.30
N GLU A 331 18.81 -21.78 -11.99
CA GLU A 331 18.75 -23.09 -11.35
C GLU A 331 17.29 -23.48 -11.09
N VAL A 332 16.92 -24.72 -11.45
CA VAL A 332 15.60 -25.27 -11.16
C VAL A 332 15.59 -25.80 -9.73
N VAL A 333 14.64 -25.32 -8.95
CA VAL A 333 14.50 -25.67 -7.53
C VAL A 333 13.12 -26.22 -7.23
N GLN A 334 12.99 -26.85 -6.06
CA GLN A 334 11.69 -27.27 -5.52
C GLN A 334 11.53 -26.84 -4.08
N ALA A 335 10.29 -26.68 -3.64
CA ALA A 335 9.99 -26.37 -2.25
C ALA A 335 10.08 -27.65 -1.40
N GLN A 336 10.82 -27.58 -0.30
CA GLN A 336 10.89 -28.62 0.71
C GLN A 336 10.47 -28.03 2.06
N TYR A 337 9.63 -28.74 2.80
CA TYR A 337 9.13 -28.30 4.09
C TYR A 337 9.71 -29.17 5.21
N ASP A 338 10.21 -28.55 6.26
CA ASP A 338 10.67 -29.26 7.45
C ASP A 338 9.49 -29.70 8.35
N ALA A 339 9.81 -30.42 9.42
CA ALA A 339 8.82 -30.91 10.38
C ALA A 339 8.04 -29.79 11.11
N GLN A 340 8.53 -28.55 11.06
CA GLN A 340 7.90 -27.35 11.61
C GLN A 340 7.14 -26.55 10.54
N GLY A 341 7.04 -27.07 9.31
CA GLY A 341 6.37 -26.40 8.18
C GLY A 341 7.18 -25.24 7.59
N ARG A 342 8.45 -25.07 7.93
CA ARG A 342 9.30 -24.02 7.35
C ARG A 342 9.79 -24.47 5.98
N ARG A 343 9.59 -23.59 5.01
CA ARG A 343 9.97 -23.84 3.62
C ARG A 343 11.45 -23.53 3.37
N SER A 344 12.12 -24.41 2.67
CA SER A 344 13.39 -24.20 1.99
C SER A 344 13.26 -24.47 0.49
N LEU A 345 14.15 -23.89 -0.30
CA LEU A 345 14.28 -24.19 -1.72
C LEU A 345 15.53 -25.05 -1.91
N VAL A 346 15.37 -26.19 -2.56
CA VAL A 346 16.47 -27.13 -2.84
C VAL A 346 16.59 -27.34 -4.34
N PRO A 347 17.83 -27.44 -4.89
CA PRO A 347 18.03 -27.78 -6.28
C PRO A 347 17.38 -29.13 -6.63
N THR A 348 16.79 -29.21 -7.82
CA THR A 348 16.22 -30.47 -8.33
C THR A 348 17.28 -31.41 -8.89
N GLY A 349 18.47 -30.90 -9.23
CA GLY A 349 19.50 -31.59 -9.95
C GLY A 349 19.31 -31.62 -11.47
N GLU A 350 18.26 -30.97 -11.96
CA GLU A 350 18.08 -30.75 -13.40
C GLU A 350 19.12 -29.75 -13.94
N PRO A 351 19.44 -29.81 -15.24
CA PRO A 351 20.31 -28.81 -15.87
C PRO A 351 19.77 -27.41 -15.71
N ASP A 352 20.67 -26.44 -15.57
CA ASP A 352 20.31 -25.04 -15.54
C ASP A 352 19.55 -24.60 -16.80
N VAL A 353 18.55 -23.78 -16.62
CA VAL A 353 17.70 -23.26 -17.71
C VAL A 353 18.24 -21.94 -18.20
N ARG A 354 18.59 -21.86 -19.47
CA ARG A 354 19.00 -20.64 -20.15
C ARG A 354 17.80 -19.97 -20.82
N VAL A 355 17.51 -18.71 -20.47
CA VAL A 355 16.42 -17.91 -21.02
C VAL A 355 16.99 -16.69 -21.76
N PRO A 356 16.89 -16.62 -23.11
CA PRO A 356 17.33 -15.46 -23.87
C PRO A 356 16.53 -14.21 -23.51
N CYS A 357 17.21 -13.07 -23.35
CA CYS A 357 16.57 -11.79 -23.05
C CYS A 357 17.41 -10.60 -23.53
N ASP A 358 16.73 -9.48 -23.75
CA ASP A 358 17.33 -8.20 -24.12
C ASP A 358 17.29 -7.21 -22.94
N VAL A 359 16.31 -7.37 -22.04
CA VAL A 359 16.11 -6.51 -20.86
C VAL A 359 15.71 -7.37 -19.67
N VAL A 360 16.21 -7.02 -18.50
CA VAL A 360 15.79 -7.59 -17.21
C VAL A 360 15.30 -6.51 -16.28
N LEU A 361 14.11 -6.73 -15.70
CA LEU A 361 13.51 -5.89 -14.68
C LEU A 361 13.55 -6.62 -13.32
N ILE A 362 14.31 -6.08 -12.37
CA ILE A 362 14.50 -6.68 -11.05
C ILE A 362 13.44 -6.14 -10.09
N ALA A 363 12.46 -6.95 -9.72
CA ALA A 363 11.34 -6.61 -8.84
C ALA A 363 11.27 -7.52 -7.59
N VAL A 364 12.45 -7.76 -6.97
CA VAL A 364 12.62 -8.72 -5.86
C VAL A 364 12.43 -8.10 -4.46
N GLY A 365 11.94 -6.90 -4.39
CA GLY A 365 11.61 -6.20 -3.15
C GLY A 365 12.19 -4.79 -3.09
N GLN A 366 11.82 -4.11 -2.02
CA GLN A 366 12.20 -2.72 -1.73
C GLN A 366 12.70 -2.63 -0.30
N GLU A 367 13.43 -1.57 0.00
CA GLU A 367 13.93 -1.28 1.35
C GLU A 367 13.93 0.22 1.63
N ASN A 368 13.91 0.54 2.91
CA ASN A 368 13.96 1.89 3.40
C ASN A 368 15.36 2.48 3.19
N ALA A 369 15.41 3.79 3.03
CA ALA A 369 16.67 4.54 2.95
C ALA A 369 16.48 5.92 3.57
N PHE A 370 17.27 6.21 4.59
CA PHE A 370 17.23 7.47 5.33
C PHE A 370 18.60 8.18 5.35
N PRO A 371 19.29 8.36 4.20
CA PRO A 371 20.62 8.95 4.18
C PRO A 371 20.63 10.43 4.61
N TRP A 372 19.47 11.03 4.75
CA TRP A 372 19.24 12.41 5.16
C TRP A 372 18.94 12.57 6.67
N ILE A 373 18.88 11.45 7.41
CA ILE A 373 18.75 11.44 8.86
C ILE A 373 20.13 11.24 9.47
N GLU A 374 20.59 12.22 10.22
CA GLU A 374 21.90 12.19 10.86
C GLU A 374 21.91 11.25 12.07
N ASP A 375 22.98 10.46 12.20
CA ASP A 375 23.11 9.40 13.23
C ASP A 375 23.10 9.95 14.67
N ASP A 376 23.57 11.19 14.86
CA ASP A 376 23.69 11.82 16.19
C ASP A 376 22.42 12.52 16.68
N LEU A 377 21.30 12.41 15.97
CA LEU A 377 19.99 12.93 16.39
C LEU A 377 19.28 12.06 17.45
N GLY A 378 19.86 10.92 17.81
CA GLY A 378 19.31 10.03 18.85
C GLY A 378 18.10 9.21 18.39
N ILE A 379 17.91 9.05 17.09
CA ILE A 379 16.89 8.19 16.51
C ILE A 379 17.42 6.77 16.47
N ALA A 380 16.74 5.84 17.13
CA ALA A 380 17.12 4.44 17.12
C ALA A 380 16.54 3.71 15.90
N PHE A 381 17.40 2.97 15.21
CA PHE A 381 17.04 2.06 14.12
C PHE A 381 17.36 0.62 14.53
N ASP A 382 16.65 -0.33 13.95
CA ASP A 382 16.94 -1.75 14.13
C ASP A 382 18.05 -2.22 13.14
N ARG A 383 18.42 -3.50 13.23
CA ARG A 383 19.46 -4.10 12.37
C ARG A 383 19.10 -4.12 10.86
N TRP A 384 17.87 -3.85 10.50
CA TRP A 384 17.40 -3.77 9.11
C TRP A 384 17.22 -2.33 8.63
N GLY A 385 17.63 -1.35 9.45
CA GLY A 385 17.49 0.07 9.13
C GLY A 385 16.06 0.61 9.26
N LEU A 386 15.17 -0.09 9.99
CA LEU A 386 13.84 0.39 10.30
C LEU A 386 13.83 1.19 11.61
N PRO A 387 13.08 2.30 11.70
CA PRO A 387 13.03 3.09 12.92
C PRO A 387 12.36 2.31 14.06
N GLN A 388 12.91 2.41 15.27
CA GLN A 388 12.27 1.88 16.46
C GLN A 388 11.15 2.82 16.89
N LEU A 389 9.93 2.32 16.82
CA LEU A 389 8.72 3.10 17.09
C LEU A 389 7.99 2.58 18.33
N THR A 390 7.38 3.49 19.08
CA THR A 390 6.43 3.11 20.12
C THR A 390 5.19 2.51 19.46
N GLN A 391 4.88 1.28 19.82
CA GLN A 391 3.78 0.52 19.23
C GLN A 391 2.45 1.29 19.27
N GLY A 392 1.76 1.36 18.13
CA GLY A 392 0.46 2.01 17.96
C GLY A 392 0.49 3.54 17.91
N THR A 393 1.64 4.18 18.19
CA THR A 393 1.74 5.64 18.17
C THR A 393 2.55 6.18 17.00
N PHE A 394 3.35 5.35 16.36
CA PHE A 394 4.26 5.72 15.27
C PHE A 394 5.32 6.76 15.67
N GLN A 395 5.47 7.07 16.96
CA GLN A 395 6.46 7.97 17.50
C GLN A 395 7.81 7.28 17.63
N SER A 396 8.86 7.94 17.17
CA SER A 396 10.25 7.46 17.29
C SER A 396 10.83 7.74 18.69
N THR A 397 12.11 7.40 18.87
CA THR A 397 12.86 7.78 20.08
C THR A 397 13.08 9.28 20.21
N LEU A 398 12.96 10.05 19.12
CA LEU A 398 12.91 11.51 19.13
C LEU A 398 11.44 11.97 19.22
N PRO A 399 10.99 12.60 20.35
CA PRO A 399 9.57 12.77 20.66
C PRO A 399 8.74 13.50 19.59
N GLN A 400 9.31 14.50 18.89
CA GLN A 400 8.61 15.26 17.84
C GLN A 400 8.66 14.59 16.49
N LEU A 401 9.28 13.39 16.35
CA LEU A 401 9.44 12.70 15.08
C LEU A 401 8.60 11.42 15.02
N PHE A 402 7.78 11.33 13.98
CA PHE A 402 6.86 10.23 13.71
C PHE A 402 7.15 9.61 12.35
N PHE A 403 6.87 8.32 12.20
CA PHE A 403 7.01 7.61 10.92
C PHE A 403 5.71 6.91 10.56
N GLY A 404 5.47 6.68 9.27
CA GLY A 404 4.32 5.89 8.82
C GLY A 404 4.46 5.41 7.39
N GLY A 405 3.54 4.55 6.97
CA GLY A 405 3.62 3.88 5.70
C GLY A 405 4.83 2.95 5.63
N ASP A 406 5.35 2.76 4.44
CA ASP A 406 6.49 1.87 4.23
C ASP A 406 7.77 2.37 4.93
N ALA A 407 7.86 3.67 5.25
CA ALA A 407 8.95 4.22 6.03
C ALA A 407 9.02 3.67 7.47
N ALA A 408 7.89 3.25 8.05
CA ALA A 408 7.83 2.76 9.42
C ALA A 408 8.23 1.29 9.56
N TYR A 409 7.66 0.42 8.74
CA TYR A 409 7.76 -1.04 8.90
C TYR A 409 8.12 -1.79 7.60
N GLY A 410 8.65 -1.09 6.61
CA GLY A 410 8.93 -1.63 5.29
C GLY A 410 7.69 -1.73 4.38
N PRO A 411 7.89 -2.17 3.13
CA PRO A 411 6.85 -2.14 2.09
C PRO A 411 5.60 -2.95 2.44
N LYS A 412 4.43 -2.28 2.35
CA LYS A 412 3.10 -2.87 2.48
C LYS A 412 2.18 -2.33 1.38
N ASN A 413 0.90 -2.18 1.67
CA ASN A 413 -0.09 -1.68 0.74
C ASN A 413 -0.61 -0.28 1.12
N ILE A 414 -1.29 0.37 0.18
CA ILE A 414 -1.77 1.74 0.32
C ILE A 414 -2.73 1.89 1.51
N ILE A 415 -3.66 0.95 1.72
CA ILE A 415 -4.64 1.05 2.80
C ILE A 415 -4.00 0.92 4.19
N THR A 416 -2.89 0.18 4.31
CA THR A 416 -2.09 0.13 5.53
C THR A 416 -1.38 1.47 5.77
N ALA A 417 -0.82 2.09 4.74
CA ALA A 417 -0.20 3.40 4.85
C ALA A 417 -1.21 4.48 5.26
N VAL A 418 -2.43 4.43 4.74
CA VAL A 418 -3.55 5.30 5.15
C VAL A 418 -3.88 5.10 6.63
N ALA A 419 -4.09 3.85 7.06
CA ALA A 419 -4.40 3.54 8.46
C ALA A 419 -3.31 4.05 9.42
N GLN A 420 -2.05 3.85 9.05
CA GLN A 420 -0.91 4.35 9.83
C GLN A 420 -0.83 5.87 9.84
N GLY A 421 -1.20 6.53 8.75
CA GLY A 421 -1.32 7.99 8.68
C GLY A 421 -2.36 8.54 9.65
N HIS A 422 -3.54 7.91 9.74
CA HIS A 422 -4.57 8.26 10.72
C HIS A 422 -4.07 8.13 12.16
N GLU A 423 -3.46 7.00 12.48
CA GLU A 423 -2.93 6.75 13.83
C GLU A 423 -1.79 7.72 14.20
N ALA A 424 -0.92 8.03 13.24
CA ALA A 424 0.15 9.01 13.44
C ALA A 424 -0.41 10.42 13.63
N ALA A 425 -1.44 10.81 12.87
CA ALA A 425 -2.09 12.11 13.02
C ALA A 425 -2.69 12.29 14.43
N VAL A 426 -3.36 11.26 14.96
CA VAL A 426 -3.84 11.25 16.35
C VAL A 426 -2.69 11.40 17.34
N SER A 427 -1.56 10.72 17.12
CA SER A 427 -0.40 10.82 17.99
C SER A 427 0.26 12.18 17.95
N ILE A 428 0.37 12.78 16.77
CA ILE A 428 0.91 14.13 16.57
C ILE A 428 0.02 15.16 17.26
N ASP A 429 -1.30 15.09 17.07
CA ASP A 429 -2.26 16.00 17.71
C ASP A 429 -2.13 15.95 19.23
N ARG A 430 -2.12 14.76 19.83
CA ARG A 430 -1.93 14.60 21.28
C ARG A 430 -0.58 15.08 21.77
N PHE A 431 0.48 14.77 21.05
CA PHE A 431 1.82 15.25 21.40
C PHE A 431 1.86 16.78 21.44
N LEU A 432 1.29 17.44 20.45
CA LEU A 432 1.28 18.90 20.36
C LEU A 432 0.38 19.60 21.40
N HIS A 433 -0.57 18.87 21.98
CA HIS A 433 -1.35 19.30 23.12
C HIS A 433 -0.76 18.89 24.49
N GLY A 434 0.39 18.21 24.52
CA GLY A 434 1.00 17.71 25.75
C GLY A 434 0.24 16.55 26.41
N GLU A 435 -0.58 15.87 25.62
CA GLU A 435 -1.39 14.73 26.06
C GLU A 435 -0.67 13.39 25.89
N ASN A 436 -1.24 12.33 26.49
CA ASN A 436 -0.70 10.99 26.33
C ASN A 436 -0.90 10.46 24.88
N VAL A 437 0.18 10.36 24.13
CA VAL A 437 0.20 9.88 22.73
C VAL A 437 -0.35 8.46 22.55
N ARG A 438 -0.40 7.64 23.59
CA ARG A 438 -0.93 6.27 23.54
C ARG A 438 -2.45 6.20 23.65
N GLN A 439 -3.07 7.23 24.15
CA GLN A 439 -4.52 7.28 24.26
C GLN A 439 -5.14 7.47 22.88
N ARG A 440 -6.16 6.67 22.55
CA ARG A 440 -6.89 6.75 21.29
C ARG A 440 -8.29 7.29 21.51
N PRO A 441 -8.83 8.11 20.58
CA PRO A 441 -10.23 8.49 20.63
C PRO A 441 -11.10 7.24 20.47
N ALA A 442 -12.33 7.31 20.96
CA ALA A 442 -13.30 6.25 20.71
C ALA A 442 -13.52 6.08 19.19
N PRO A 443 -13.58 4.85 18.68
CA PRO A 443 -13.84 4.62 17.27
C PRO A 443 -15.14 5.29 16.82
N ARG A 444 -15.10 5.98 15.69
CA ARG A 444 -16.32 6.54 15.08
C ARG A 444 -17.12 5.41 14.47
N THR A 445 -18.28 5.15 15.03
CA THR A 445 -19.24 4.18 14.47
C THR A 445 -20.42 4.92 13.87
N ASN A 446 -20.72 4.64 12.62
CA ASN A 446 -21.93 5.13 11.99
C ASN A 446 -23.06 4.12 12.19
N LEU A 447 -23.65 4.14 13.39
CA LEU A 447 -24.69 3.18 13.77
C LEU A 447 -26.08 3.53 13.21
N MET A 448 -26.27 4.79 12.82
CA MET A 448 -27.61 5.26 12.44
C MET A 448 -28.16 4.64 11.16
N SER A 449 -27.27 4.26 10.25
CA SER A 449 -27.65 3.77 8.94
C SER A 449 -27.89 2.26 8.89
N THR A 450 -27.23 1.51 9.78
CA THR A 450 -27.25 0.05 9.73
C THR A 450 -28.43 -0.58 10.42
N LYS A 451 -29.17 0.18 11.23
CA LYS A 451 -30.31 -0.35 11.99
C LYS A 451 -31.65 -0.16 11.31
N MET A 452 -31.70 0.62 10.25
CA MET A 452 -32.97 0.86 9.55
C MET A 452 -33.38 -0.37 8.74
N GLY A 453 -34.40 -1.04 9.19
CA GLY A 453 -35.06 -2.13 8.51
C GLY A 453 -34.51 -3.54 8.72
N ILE A 454 -33.26 -3.69 9.19
CA ILE A 454 -32.67 -5.02 9.38
C ILE A 454 -33.32 -5.76 10.57
N HIS A 455 -33.76 -5.06 11.58
CA HIS A 455 -34.41 -5.67 12.75
C HIS A 455 -35.84 -6.19 12.47
N GLU A 456 -36.53 -5.57 11.54
CA GLU A 456 -37.86 -6.02 11.16
C GLU A 456 -37.84 -7.31 10.33
N TRP A 457 -36.71 -7.57 9.64
CA TRP A 457 -36.54 -8.74 8.77
C TRP A 457 -36.04 -10.00 9.47
N SER A 458 -35.33 -9.83 10.58
CA SER A 458 -34.65 -10.97 11.23
C SER A 458 -35.49 -11.70 12.24
N TYR A 459 -36.69 -11.21 12.55
CA TYR A 459 -37.56 -11.81 13.57
C TYR A 459 -38.85 -12.40 13.01
N ASP A 460 -39.15 -12.18 11.74
CA ASP A 460 -40.38 -12.68 11.10
C ASP A 460 -40.16 -13.90 10.18
N ASN A 461 -39.00 -14.53 10.22
CA ASN A 461 -38.71 -15.76 9.48
C ASN A 461 -38.26 -16.88 10.39
#